data_f4173c4c7f9b11cbf6b188d31c504fc1
#
_entry.id   f4173c4c7f9b11cbf6b188d31c504fc1
#
_cell.length_a   1.000
_cell.length_b   1.000
_cell.length_c   1.000
_cell.angle_alpha   90.00
_cell.angle_beta   90.00
_cell.angle_gamma   90.00
#
_symmetry.space_group_name_H-M   'P 1'
#
loop_
_entity.id
_entity.type
_entity.pdbx_description
1 polymer ?
#
loop_
_entity_poly.entity_id
_entity_poly.type
_entity_poly.pdbx_seq_one_letter_code
_entity_poly.pdbx_strand_id
1 'polypeptide(L)'
;TIDAHYWNYKIDPKKLDKSWGDSIYTDFSDFNECSLKMCVEIFNQDKADKLARSLSDCDCIRFSDGFWYKFTKKNVTKENAIMKITEVCGFSTDSIIAFGDDYADIGMLELCGTGVAMGNAIDEVKERADIVIGSNDEDGIAGFIENEIL
;
A
#
# COMPACT_ATOMS: atom_id res chain seq x y z
N THR A 1 0.68 -15.01 6.74
CA THR A 1 1.82 -14.69 7.61
C THR A 1 2.99 -14.39 6.69
N ILE A 2 3.66 -13.25 6.85
CA ILE A 2 4.90 -12.97 6.15
C ILE A 2 5.98 -13.68 6.96
N ASP A 3 6.53 -14.77 6.42
CA ASP A 3 7.51 -15.57 7.13
C ASP A 3 8.91 -14.95 7.08
N ALA A 4 9.20 -14.14 6.04
CA ALA A 4 10.47 -13.45 5.89
C ALA A 4 10.38 -12.22 4.98
N HIS A 5 11.28 -11.27 5.17
CA HIS A 5 11.52 -10.14 4.29
C HIS A 5 12.91 -10.30 3.66
N TYR A 6 12.97 -10.39 2.33
CA TYR A 6 14.20 -10.54 1.56
C TYR A 6 14.56 -9.22 0.88
N TRP A 7 15.86 -8.97 0.77
CA TRP A 7 16.38 -7.67 0.42
C TRP A 7 17.74 -7.79 -0.28
N ASN A 8 17.97 -7.06 -1.37
CA ASN A 8 19.24 -7.10 -2.10
C ASN A 8 20.06 -5.80 -2.03
N TYR A 9 19.64 -4.85 -1.23
CA TYR A 9 20.37 -3.61 -1.05
C TYR A 9 21.62 -3.85 -0.21
N LYS A 10 22.79 -3.35 -0.65
CA LYS A 10 24.09 -3.66 -0.04
C LYS A 10 24.37 -2.96 1.29
N ILE A 11 23.47 -2.10 1.75
CA ILE A 11 23.58 -1.44 3.05
C ILE A 11 22.86 -2.33 4.07
N ASP A 12 23.47 -2.52 5.23
CA ASP A 12 22.85 -3.21 6.35
C ASP A 12 21.49 -2.55 6.68
N PRO A 13 20.36 -3.24 6.55
CA PRO A 13 19.03 -2.68 6.81
C PRO A 13 18.91 -2.05 8.19
N LYS A 14 19.55 -2.62 9.21
CA LYS A 14 19.55 -2.11 10.59
C LYS A 14 20.15 -0.72 10.75
N LYS A 15 21.00 -0.29 9.79
CA LYS A 15 21.58 1.05 9.77
C LYS A 15 20.67 2.07 9.10
N LEU A 16 19.71 1.63 8.28
CA LEU A 16 18.76 2.50 7.63
C LEU A 16 17.58 2.81 8.57
N ASP A 17 16.96 1.77 9.09
CA ASP A 17 15.83 1.88 10.01
C ASP A 17 15.74 0.60 10.86
N LYS A 18 15.39 0.73 12.13
CA LYS A 18 15.22 -0.41 13.04
C LYS A 18 14.07 -1.34 12.63
N SER A 19 13.06 -0.81 11.94
CA SER A 19 11.93 -1.59 11.41
C SER A 19 12.34 -2.64 10.38
N TRP A 20 13.50 -2.48 9.72
CA TRP A 20 14.04 -3.41 8.73
C TRP A 20 15.00 -4.46 9.33
N GLY A 21 15.07 -4.53 10.66
CA GLY A 21 16.07 -5.33 11.39
C GLY A 21 16.05 -6.83 11.13
N ASP A 22 14.92 -7.36 10.68
CA ASP A 22 14.73 -8.80 10.40
C ASP A 22 14.86 -9.14 8.91
N SER A 23 15.32 -8.19 8.09
CA SER A 23 15.50 -8.41 6.65
C SER A 23 16.68 -9.33 6.37
N ILE A 24 16.47 -10.27 5.45
CA ILE A 24 17.46 -11.25 5.00
C ILE A 24 18.08 -10.76 3.69
N TYR A 25 19.40 -10.57 3.67
CA TYR A 25 20.10 -10.21 2.43
C TYR A 25 20.15 -11.38 1.47
N THR A 26 19.82 -11.14 0.20
CA THR A 26 20.01 -12.05 -0.92
C THR A 26 20.25 -11.27 -2.20
N ASP A 27 21.01 -11.82 -3.15
CA ASP A 27 21.17 -11.26 -4.50
C ASP A 27 20.08 -11.74 -5.47
N PHE A 28 19.19 -12.62 -4.99
CA PHE A 28 18.11 -13.25 -5.73
C PHE A 28 18.56 -14.18 -6.88
N SER A 29 19.84 -14.50 -7.04
CA SER A 29 20.34 -15.36 -8.15
C SER A 29 19.76 -16.77 -8.11
N ASP A 30 19.58 -17.32 -6.91
CA ASP A 30 19.04 -18.67 -6.68
C ASP A 30 17.75 -18.67 -5.87
N PHE A 31 17.02 -17.53 -5.88
CA PHE A 31 15.81 -17.36 -5.10
C PHE A 31 14.62 -18.08 -5.75
N ASN A 32 14.07 -19.09 -5.06
CA ASN A 32 12.95 -19.90 -5.53
C ASN A 32 11.72 -19.86 -4.61
N GLU A 33 11.69 -18.91 -3.67
CA GLU A 33 10.56 -18.75 -2.75
C GLU A 33 9.38 -18.03 -3.42
N CYS A 34 8.17 -18.37 -3.01
CA CYS A 34 6.97 -17.62 -3.41
C CYS A 34 6.94 -16.28 -2.69
N SER A 35 6.73 -15.19 -3.43
CA SER A 35 6.60 -13.84 -2.89
C SER A 35 5.16 -13.40 -2.87
N LEU A 36 4.70 -12.84 -1.74
CA LEU A 36 3.38 -12.20 -1.62
C LEU A 36 3.38 -10.79 -2.24
N LYS A 37 4.51 -10.11 -2.12
CA LYS A 37 4.71 -8.74 -2.62
C LYS A 37 6.19 -8.55 -2.98
N MET A 38 6.44 -7.89 -4.08
CA MET A 38 7.77 -7.49 -4.52
C MET A 38 7.80 -5.97 -4.68
N CYS A 39 8.77 -5.31 -4.05
CA CYS A 39 9.01 -3.88 -4.23
C CYS A 39 10.34 -3.71 -4.99
N VAL A 40 10.32 -2.90 -6.04
CA VAL A 40 11.47 -2.68 -6.93
C VAL A 40 11.67 -1.20 -7.15
N GLU A 41 12.90 -0.72 -7.00
CA GLU A 41 13.26 0.65 -7.34
C GLU A 41 13.63 0.72 -8.83
N ILE A 42 12.90 1.52 -9.61
CA ILE A 42 13.08 1.63 -11.07
C ILE A 42 13.11 3.11 -11.45
N PHE A 43 14.29 3.64 -11.72
CA PHE A 43 14.51 5.07 -12.04
C PHE A 43 14.02 5.49 -13.44
N ASN A 44 13.60 4.57 -14.29
CA ASN A 44 13.16 4.84 -15.64
C ASN A 44 11.74 4.35 -15.84
N GLN A 45 10.81 5.28 -16.10
CA GLN A 45 9.37 4.98 -16.25
C GLN A 45 9.10 4.00 -17.40
N ASP A 46 9.75 4.14 -18.56
CA ASP A 46 9.54 3.23 -19.69
C ASP A 46 9.93 1.78 -19.35
N LYS A 47 10.96 1.61 -18.51
CA LYS A 47 11.35 0.28 -18.03
C LYS A 47 10.34 -0.28 -17.05
N ALA A 48 9.82 0.55 -16.15
CA ALA A 48 8.76 0.14 -15.21
C ALA A 48 7.50 -0.31 -15.98
N ASP A 49 7.08 0.46 -16.97
CA ASP A 49 5.91 0.16 -17.80
C ASP A 49 6.10 -1.12 -18.65
N LYS A 50 7.31 -1.33 -19.16
CA LYS A 50 7.65 -2.57 -19.88
C LYS A 50 7.61 -3.78 -18.95
N LEU A 51 8.16 -3.65 -17.74
CA LEU A 51 8.13 -4.73 -16.75
C LEU A 51 6.68 -5.03 -16.34
N ALA A 52 5.88 -4.02 -16.01
CA ALA A 52 4.48 -4.18 -15.66
C ALA A 52 3.69 -4.91 -16.77
N ARG A 53 3.88 -4.52 -18.03
CA ARG A 53 3.25 -5.21 -19.17
C ARG A 53 3.71 -6.64 -19.38
N SER A 54 4.95 -6.96 -19.01
CA SER A 54 5.49 -8.32 -19.16
C SER A 54 4.99 -9.31 -18.10
N LEU A 55 4.48 -8.80 -16.99
CA LEU A 55 3.96 -9.56 -15.85
C LEU A 55 2.42 -9.53 -15.86
N SER A 56 1.81 -10.21 -16.83
CA SER A 56 0.35 -10.13 -17.10
C SER A 56 -0.54 -10.63 -15.95
N ASP A 57 0.01 -11.41 -15.03
CA ASP A 57 -0.65 -11.97 -13.84
C ASP A 57 -0.38 -11.17 -12.56
N CYS A 58 0.34 -10.04 -12.68
CA CYS A 58 0.63 -9.12 -11.59
C CYS A 58 -0.05 -7.76 -11.79
N ASP A 59 -0.40 -7.13 -10.69
CA ASP A 59 -0.70 -5.71 -10.61
C ASP A 59 0.57 -4.96 -10.22
N CYS A 60 0.77 -3.78 -10.84
CA CYS A 60 1.90 -2.90 -10.58
C CYS A 60 1.38 -1.54 -10.12
N ILE A 61 1.77 -1.12 -8.94
CA ILE A 61 1.42 0.19 -8.38
C ILE A 61 2.70 0.92 -8.03
N ARG A 62 2.82 2.17 -8.48
CA ARG A 62 3.90 3.07 -8.07
C ARG A 62 3.59 3.66 -6.70
N PHE A 63 4.61 3.82 -5.86
CA PHE A 63 4.53 4.65 -4.66
C PHE A 63 4.70 6.13 -5.02
N SER A 64 4.10 7.01 -4.25
CA SER A 64 4.22 8.46 -4.45
C SER A 64 5.60 9.00 -4.08
N ASP A 65 6.30 8.34 -3.18
CA ASP A 65 7.59 8.75 -2.59
C ASP A 65 8.83 8.33 -3.40
N GLY A 66 8.79 8.43 -4.71
CA GLY A 66 9.98 8.22 -5.53
C GLY A 66 9.85 7.24 -6.68
N PHE A 67 10.82 6.33 -6.81
CA PHE A 67 10.95 5.41 -7.94
C PHE A 67 10.60 3.96 -7.58
N TRP A 68 9.88 3.76 -6.48
CA TRP A 68 9.47 2.46 -6.02
C TRP A 68 8.18 1.99 -6.67
N TYR A 69 8.14 0.72 -7.04
CA TYR A 69 7.00 0.03 -7.62
C TYR A 69 6.71 -1.24 -6.85
N LYS A 70 5.45 -1.42 -6.51
CA LYS A 70 4.93 -2.63 -5.86
C LYS A 70 4.34 -3.55 -6.92
N PHE A 71 4.74 -4.80 -6.92
CA PHE A 71 4.15 -5.88 -7.71
C PHE A 71 3.49 -6.87 -6.76
N THR A 72 2.24 -7.18 -7.01
CA THR A 72 1.46 -8.20 -6.31
C THR A 72 0.79 -9.10 -7.35
N LYS A 73 0.33 -10.29 -6.95
CA LYS A 73 -0.55 -11.08 -7.81
C LYS A 73 -1.79 -10.25 -8.16
N LYS A 74 -2.30 -10.44 -9.38
CA LYS A 74 -3.46 -9.72 -9.88
C LYS A 74 -4.66 -9.83 -8.94
N ASN A 75 -5.35 -8.72 -8.76
CA ASN A 75 -6.50 -8.57 -7.86
C ASN A 75 -6.18 -8.74 -6.35
N VAL A 76 -4.90 -8.71 -5.96
CA VAL A 76 -4.51 -8.66 -4.54
C VAL A 76 -4.40 -7.19 -4.13
N THR A 77 -5.55 -6.59 -3.85
CA THR A 77 -5.72 -5.17 -3.55
C THR A 77 -6.43 -4.98 -2.20
N LYS A 78 -6.37 -3.76 -1.66
CA LYS A 78 -7.03 -3.43 -0.38
C LYS A 78 -8.57 -3.53 -0.50
N GLU A 79 -9.13 -2.98 -1.57
CA GLU A 79 -10.58 -3.04 -1.84
C GLU A 79 -11.09 -4.48 -2.00
N ASN A 80 -10.36 -5.34 -2.69
CA ASN A 80 -10.75 -6.74 -2.81
C ASN A 80 -10.68 -7.50 -1.48
N ALA A 81 -9.73 -7.15 -0.62
CA ALA A 81 -9.67 -7.71 0.74
C ALA A 81 -10.86 -7.25 1.58
N ILE A 82 -11.25 -5.97 1.49
CA ILE A 82 -12.42 -5.42 2.17
C ILE A 82 -13.69 -6.12 1.70
N MET A 83 -13.91 -6.26 0.38
CA MET A 83 -15.07 -6.97 -0.16
C MET A 83 -15.18 -8.40 0.38
N LYS A 84 -14.05 -9.11 0.47
CA LYS A 84 -14.05 -10.46 1.06
C LYS A 84 -14.40 -10.49 2.54
N ILE A 85 -13.90 -9.54 3.31
CA ILE A 85 -14.18 -9.44 4.75
C ILE A 85 -15.66 -9.12 4.95
N THR A 86 -16.22 -8.16 4.20
CA THR A 86 -17.64 -7.79 4.31
C THR A 86 -18.57 -8.96 3.94
N GLU A 87 -18.21 -9.72 2.89
CA GLU A 87 -18.94 -10.94 2.51
C GLU A 87 -18.96 -11.98 3.64
N VAL A 88 -17.80 -12.26 4.24
CA VAL A 88 -17.65 -13.26 5.31
C VAL A 88 -18.34 -12.81 6.61
N CYS A 89 -18.26 -11.53 6.94
CA CYS A 89 -18.78 -10.98 8.19
C CYS A 89 -20.25 -10.52 8.09
N GLY A 90 -20.80 -10.40 6.89
CA GLY A 90 -22.22 -10.08 6.66
C GLY A 90 -22.59 -8.62 6.91
N PHE A 91 -21.68 -7.66 6.67
CA PHE A 91 -21.97 -6.22 6.74
C PHE A 91 -21.63 -5.52 5.39
N SER A 92 -22.19 -4.31 5.19
CA SER A 92 -21.98 -3.54 3.97
C SER A 92 -20.69 -2.72 4.02
N THR A 93 -20.07 -2.50 2.85
CA THR A 93 -18.98 -1.52 2.68
C THR A 93 -19.42 -0.11 3.09
N ASP A 94 -20.71 0.23 2.97
CA ASP A 94 -21.26 1.52 3.42
C ASP A 94 -21.08 1.79 4.92
N SER A 95 -20.82 0.75 5.70
CA SER A 95 -20.59 0.84 7.15
C SER A 95 -19.11 0.99 7.52
N ILE A 96 -18.23 1.13 6.53
CA ILE A 96 -16.78 1.21 6.72
C ILE A 96 -16.31 2.63 6.50
N ILE A 97 -15.43 3.08 7.39
CA ILE A 97 -14.62 4.28 7.20
C ILE A 97 -13.21 3.82 6.84
N ALA A 98 -12.69 4.26 5.70
CA ALA A 98 -11.36 3.93 5.23
C ALA A 98 -10.44 5.15 5.27
N PHE A 99 -9.20 4.97 5.71
CA PHE A 99 -8.18 6.01 5.74
C PHE A 99 -7.05 5.69 4.78
N GLY A 100 -6.57 6.68 4.03
CA GLY A 100 -5.52 6.46 3.03
C GLY A 100 -4.71 7.69 2.69
N ASP A 101 -3.54 7.50 2.08
CA ASP A 101 -2.60 8.57 1.73
C ASP A 101 -1.92 8.40 0.36
N ASP A 102 -1.92 7.20 -0.23
CA ASP A 102 -1.18 6.92 -1.46
C ASP A 102 -2.07 6.23 -2.53
N TYR A 103 -1.57 6.11 -3.74
CA TYR A 103 -2.24 5.51 -4.91
C TYR A 103 -2.91 4.16 -4.60
N ALA A 104 -2.28 3.33 -3.77
CA ALA A 104 -2.80 2.03 -3.39
C ALA A 104 -4.07 2.08 -2.53
N ASP A 105 -4.45 3.27 -2.04
CA ASP A 105 -5.60 3.48 -1.16
C ASP A 105 -6.85 3.96 -1.90
N ILE A 106 -6.69 4.51 -3.09
CA ILE A 106 -7.80 5.11 -3.85
C ILE A 106 -8.99 4.16 -3.98
N GLY A 107 -8.75 2.92 -4.44
CA GLY A 107 -9.82 1.95 -4.62
C GLY A 107 -10.55 1.58 -3.32
N MET A 108 -9.84 1.58 -2.19
CA MET A 108 -10.40 1.36 -0.87
C MET A 108 -11.26 2.56 -0.42
N LEU A 109 -10.78 3.79 -0.63
CA LEU A 109 -11.51 5.00 -0.26
C LEU A 109 -12.81 5.15 -1.06
N GLU A 110 -12.78 4.85 -2.36
CA GLU A 110 -13.97 4.90 -3.23
C GLU A 110 -14.98 3.77 -2.95
N LEU A 111 -14.52 2.64 -2.41
CA LEU A 111 -15.37 1.49 -2.11
C LEU A 111 -16.14 1.65 -0.80
N CYS A 112 -15.55 2.24 0.20
CA CYS A 112 -16.09 2.33 1.54
C CYS A 112 -17.12 3.45 1.67
N GLY A 113 -18.02 3.34 2.65
CA GLY A 113 -19.08 4.33 2.90
C GLY A 113 -18.56 5.71 3.25
N THR A 114 -17.35 5.78 3.78
CA THR A 114 -16.63 7.05 3.98
C THR A 114 -15.14 6.86 3.69
N GLY A 115 -14.66 7.52 2.66
CA GLY A 115 -13.24 7.59 2.33
C GLY A 115 -12.58 8.82 2.92
N VAL A 116 -11.55 8.65 3.74
CA VAL A 116 -10.88 9.73 4.46
C VAL A 116 -9.41 9.81 4.02
N ALA A 117 -9.02 10.93 3.42
CA ALA A 117 -7.63 11.20 3.06
C ALA A 117 -6.87 11.82 4.23
N MET A 118 -5.65 11.35 4.45
CA MET A 118 -4.72 11.97 5.38
C MET A 118 -4.26 13.34 4.89
N GLY A 119 -3.92 14.25 5.78
CA GLY A 119 -3.42 15.58 5.44
C GLY A 119 -2.12 15.56 4.62
N ASN A 120 -1.28 14.54 4.84
CA ASN A 120 -0.06 14.26 4.07
C ASN A 120 -0.30 13.43 2.80
N ALA A 121 -1.55 13.08 2.47
CA ALA A 121 -1.87 12.33 1.25
C ALA A 121 -1.53 13.10 -0.02
N ILE A 122 -1.27 12.37 -1.10
CA ILE A 122 -1.12 12.97 -2.43
C ILE A 122 -2.43 13.61 -2.92
N ASP A 123 -2.32 14.56 -3.83
CA ASP A 123 -3.49 15.33 -4.30
C ASP A 123 -4.56 14.43 -4.92
N GLU A 124 -4.19 13.42 -5.69
CA GLU A 124 -5.14 12.46 -6.28
C GLU A 124 -5.95 11.68 -5.24
N VAL A 125 -5.38 11.39 -4.08
CA VAL A 125 -6.11 10.74 -2.98
C VAL A 125 -7.07 11.72 -2.32
N LYS A 126 -6.63 12.97 -2.08
CA LYS A 126 -7.49 14.02 -1.51
C LYS A 126 -8.68 14.35 -2.42
N GLU A 127 -8.48 14.34 -3.74
CA GLU A 127 -9.56 14.59 -4.73
C GLU A 127 -10.60 13.47 -4.78
N ARG A 128 -10.24 12.24 -4.36
CA ARG A 128 -11.12 11.06 -4.41
C ARG A 128 -11.76 10.72 -3.07
N ALA A 129 -11.29 11.32 -1.99
CA ALA A 129 -11.82 11.12 -0.66
C ALA A 129 -13.03 12.00 -0.38
N ASP A 130 -13.92 11.57 0.49
CA ASP A 130 -15.06 12.36 0.97
C ASP A 130 -14.61 13.46 1.96
N ILE A 131 -13.56 13.15 2.75
CA ILE A 131 -13.07 14.02 3.83
C ILE A 131 -11.54 14.05 3.79
N VAL A 132 -10.95 15.21 4.10
CA VAL A 132 -9.52 15.37 4.34
C VAL A 132 -9.31 15.78 5.80
N ILE A 133 -8.44 15.04 6.50
CA ILE A 133 -8.16 15.23 7.93
C ILE A 133 -6.74 15.75 8.18
N GLY A 134 -6.30 15.85 9.44
CA GLY A 134 -4.90 16.15 9.79
C GLY A 134 -3.92 15.10 9.26
N SER A 135 -2.64 15.45 9.25
CA SER A 135 -1.57 14.54 8.82
C SER A 135 -1.34 13.43 9.85
N ASN A 136 -0.54 12.41 9.45
CA ASN A 136 -0.07 11.37 10.36
C ASN A 136 0.77 11.93 11.52
N ASP A 137 1.50 13.04 11.30
CA ASP A 137 2.31 13.71 12.34
C ASP A 137 1.47 14.56 13.30
N GLU A 138 0.20 14.78 13.00
CA GLU A 138 -0.76 15.56 13.79
C GLU A 138 -1.85 14.68 14.40
N ASP A 139 -1.63 13.39 14.51
CA ASP A 139 -2.61 12.41 15.02
C ASP A 139 -3.99 12.51 14.32
N GLY A 140 -3.99 12.79 13.01
CA GLY A 140 -5.19 13.10 12.24
C GLY A 140 -6.31 12.06 12.36
N ILE A 141 -6.00 10.76 12.37
CA ILE A 141 -6.98 9.68 12.54
C ILE A 141 -7.60 9.72 13.94
N ALA A 142 -6.78 9.86 14.99
CA ALA A 142 -7.27 9.91 16.35
C ALA A 142 -8.20 11.11 16.56
N GLY A 143 -7.80 12.29 16.09
CA GLY A 143 -8.61 13.49 16.16
C GLY A 143 -9.94 13.37 15.41
N PHE A 144 -9.94 12.75 14.24
CA PHE A 144 -11.18 12.46 13.49
C PHE A 144 -12.11 11.52 14.27
N ILE A 145 -11.59 10.43 14.81
CA ILE A 145 -12.41 9.47 15.57
C ILE A 145 -13.02 10.12 16.81
N GLU A 146 -12.24 10.92 17.55
CA GLU A 146 -12.71 11.59 18.77
C GLU A 146 -13.78 12.66 18.51
N ASN A 147 -13.69 13.38 17.39
CA ASN A 147 -14.59 14.50 17.12
C ASN A 147 -15.81 14.15 16.28
N GLU A 148 -15.74 13.12 15.43
CA GLU A 148 -16.78 12.82 14.43
C GLU A 148 -17.48 11.47 14.68
N ILE A 149 -16.92 10.59 15.53
CA ILE A 149 -17.46 9.24 15.71
C ILE A 149 -17.90 9.00 17.17
N LEU A 150 -17.13 9.46 18.17
CA LEU A 150 -17.40 9.27 19.60
C LEU A 150 -18.19 10.42 20.21
#